data_b8b97513f8f46ffce4e9fcce2546b324
#
_entry.id   b8b97513f8f46ffce4e9fcce2546b324
#
_cell.length_a   1.000
_cell.length_b   1.000
_cell.length_c   1.000
_cell.angle_alpha   90.00
_cell.angle_beta   90.00
_cell.angle_gamma   90.00
#
_symmetry.space_group_name_H-M   'P 1'
#
loop_
_entity.id
_entity.type
_entity.pdbx_description
1 polymer ?
#
loop_
_entity_poly.entity_id
_entity_poly.type
_entity_poly.pdbx_seq_one_letter_code
_entity_poly.pdbx_strand_id
1 'polypeptide(L)'
;MRYVKVGSDGSGGSRFEEVEVGQVETAYTENTPPVLVSRVIPATGLAWVTLPPDVRETGWHPPPRRQFVVILEGEFELETTDGHKRRFQPGAALLIDDLDGQGHVTRVLTGGAASFLAIPLAE
;
A
#
# COMPACT_ATOMS: atom_id res chain seq x y z
N MET A 1 1.24 -15.53 1.05
CA MET A 1 1.27 -14.18 0.46
C MET A 1 0.87 -13.16 1.49
N ARG A 2 1.59 -12.05 1.57
CA ARG A 2 1.37 -11.04 2.60
C ARG A 2 1.38 -9.64 2.01
N TYR A 3 0.74 -8.72 2.70
CA TYR A 3 0.93 -7.29 2.47
C TYR A 3 1.12 -6.58 3.81
N VAL A 4 1.59 -5.34 3.76
CA VAL A 4 1.75 -4.52 4.94
C VAL A 4 0.59 -3.54 5.02
N LYS A 5 -0.04 -3.47 6.19
CA LYS A 5 -1.07 -2.47 6.45
C LYS A 5 -0.44 -1.31 7.23
N VAL A 6 -0.71 -0.10 6.77
CA VAL A 6 -0.44 1.12 7.52
C VAL A 6 -1.78 1.57 8.09
N GLY A 7 -1.97 1.38 9.37
CA GLY A 7 -3.27 1.60 10.01
C GLY A 7 -3.22 2.62 11.13
N SER A 8 -4.38 3.10 11.53
CA SER A 8 -4.55 3.97 12.69
C SER A 8 -4.38 3.16 13.98
N ASP A 9 -3.76 3.78 14.99
CA ASP A 9 -3.55 3.13 16.29
C ASP A 9 -4.68 3.39 17.29
N GLY A 10 -5.69 4.15 16.90
CA GLY A 10 -6.83 4.50 17.75
C GLY A 10 -6.61 5.73 18.62
N SER A 11 -5.43 6.36 18.54
CA SER A 11 -5.05 7.52 19.37
C SER A 11 -4.48 8.67 18.55
N GLY A 12 -4.82 8.75 17.28
CA GLY A 12 -4.32 9.79 16.38
C GLY A 12 -2.98 9.46 15.73
N GLY A 13 -2.43 8.29 15.99
CA GLY A 13 -1.19 7.81 15.41
C GLY A 13 -1.40 6.70 14.41
N SER A 14 -0.28 6.19 13.89
CA SER A 14 -0.27 5.13 12.88
C SER A 14 0.76 4.07 13.22
N ARG A 15 0.57 2.88 12.63
CA ARG A 15 1.48 1.74 12.83
C ARG A 15 1.44 0.80 11.64
N PHE A 16 2.51 0.01 11.50
CA PHE A 16 2.56 -1.08 10.52
C PHE A 16 2.01 -2.37 11.11
N GLU A 17 1.39 -3.16 10.25
CA GLU A 17 0.93 -4.49 10.57
C GLU A 17 1.10 -5.39 9.35
N GLU A 18 1.65 -6.59 9.54
CA GLU A 18 1.71 -7.57 8.46
C GLU A 18 0.40 -8.33 8.41
N VAL A 19 -0.16 -8.48 7.22
CA VAL A 19 -1.43 -9.18 7.00
C VAL A 19 -1.20 -10.34 6.06
N GLU A 20 -1.62 -11.53 6.50
CA GLU A 20 -1.60 -12.73 5.69
C GLU A 20 -2.83 -12.77 4.79
N VAL A 21 -2.62 -13.00 3.49
CA VAL A 21 -3.71 -13.09 2.53
C VAL A 21 -4.19 -14.54 2.47
N GLY A 22 -5.44 -14.77 2.87
CA GLY A 22 -6.06 -16.07 2.73
C GLY A 22 -6.35 -16.37 1.25
N GLN A 23 -5.92 -17.54 0.79
CA GLN A 23 -6.14 -17.97 -0.59
C GLN A 23 -6.62 -19.40 -0.59
N VAL A 24 -7.50 -19.74 -1.53
CA VAL A 24 -7.99 -21.11 -1.70
C VAL A 24 -7.77 -21.57 -3.15
N GLU A 25 -7.54 -22.86 -3.30
CA GLU A 25 -7.37 -23.46 -4.62
C GLU A 25 -8.68 -23.34 -5.40
N THR A 26 -8.61 -22.72 -6.57
CA THR A 26 -9.78 -22.35 -7.36
C THR A 26 -9.49 -22.53 -8.84
N ALA A 27 -10.46 -23.08 -9.59
CA ALA A 27 -10.42 -23.03 -11.03
C ALA A 27 -10.78 -21.60 -11.45
N TYR A 28 -9.76 -20.78 -11.68
CA TYR A 28 -9.92 -19.36 -11.91
C TYR A 28 -10.72 -19.04 -13.17
N THR A 29 -10.45 -19.80 -14.22
CA THR A 29 -11.23 -19.76 -15.45
C THR A 29 -11.45 -21.18 -15.95
N GLU A 30 -12.42 -21.34 -16.86
CA GLU A 30 -12.65 -22.61 -17.52
C GLU A 30 -11.41 -23.04 -18.33
N ASN A 31 -11.07 -24.30 -18.28
CA ASN A 31 -9.93 -24.90 -19.00
C ASN A 31 -8.55 -24.46 -18.52
N THR A 32 -8.44 -23.93 -17.29
CA THR A 32 -7.15 -23.63 -16.69
C THR A 32 -6.93 -24.49 -15.44
N PRO A 33 -5.66 -24.81 -15.11
CA PRO A 33 -5.36 -25.49 -13.86
C PRO A 33 -5.82 -24.66 -12.65
N PRO A 34 -6.13 -25.29 -11.52
CA PRO A 34 -6.44 -24.57 -10.31
C PRO A 34 -5.27 -23.69 -9.85
N VAL A 35 -5.59 -22.53 -9.35
CA VAL A 35 -4.64 -21.59 -8.75
C VAL A 35 -5.13 -21.17 -7.39
N LEU A 36 -4.26 -20.55 -6.59
CA LEU A 36 -4.63 -20.05 -5.27
C LEU A 36 -5.18 -18.64 -5.42
N VAL A 37 -6.42 -18.44 -5.00
CA VAL A 37 -7.12 -17.15 -5.17
C VAL A 37 -7.67 -16.69 -3.83
N SER A 38 -7.44 -15.41 -3.52
CA SER A 38 -8.12 -14.76 -2.39
C SER A 38 -9.56 -14.42 -2.77
N ARG A 39 -10.34 -14.03 -1.77
CA ARG A 39 -11.61 -13.36 -2.08
C ARG A 39 -11.33 -12.11 -2.91
N VAL A 40 -12.28 -11.72 -3.74
CA VAL A 40 -12.19 -10.47 -4.49
C VAL A 40 -12.49 -9.30 -3.53
N ILE A 41 -11.60 -8.33 -3.49
CA ILE A 41 -11.77 -7.14 -2.67
C ILE A 41 -12.39 -6.05 -3.55
N PRO A 42 -13.59 -5.56 -3.21
CA PRO A 42 -14.23 -4.51 -4.01
C PRO A 42 -13.40 -3.24 -4.02
N ALA A 43 -13.17 -2.70 -5.21
CA ALA A 43 -12.43 -1.47 -5.43
C ALA A 43 -13.24 -0.55 -6.34
N THR A 44 -13.04 0.76 -6.19
CA THR A 44 -13.81 1.75 -6.95
C THR A 44 -13.06 2.33 -8.15
N GLY A 45 -11.78 2.03 -8.25
CA GLY A 45 -11.00 2.56 -9.36
C GLY A 45 -9.53 2.23 -9.24
N LEU A 46 -8.73 2.89 -10.08
CA LEU A 46 -7.29 2.70 -10.11
C LEU A 46 -6.65 3.99 -10.62
N ALA A 47 -5.58 4.43 -9.98
CA ALA A 47 -4.79 5.56 -10.45
C ALA A 47 -3.32 5.16 -10.56
N TRP A 48 -2.68 5.64 -11.60
CA TRP A 48 -1.22 5.57 -11.77
C TRP A 48 -0.64 6.85 -11.18
N VAL A 49 0.24 6.72 -10.18
CA VAL A 49 0.80 7.86 -9.47
C VAL A 49 2.31 7.87 -9.67
N THR A 50 2.84 9.02 -10.05
CA THR A 50 4.28 9.22 -10.19
C THR A 50 4.71 10.41 -9.33
N LEU A 51 5.71 10.18 -8.49
CA LEU A 51 6.42 11.25 -7.80
C LEU A 51 7.58 11.66 -8.69
N PRO A 52 7.60 12.91 -9.19
CA PRO A 52 8.70 13.35 -10.04
C PRO A 52 10.01 13.42 -9.25
N PRO A 53 11.17 13.50 -9.94
CA PRO A 53 12.48 13.39 -9.28
C PRO A 53 12.76 14.40 -8.18
N ASP A 54 12.09 15.54 -8.18
CA ASP A 54 12.27 16.59 -7.17
C ASP A 54 11.38 16.40 -5.94
N VAL A 55 10.43 15.47 -5.97
CA VAL A 55 9.59 15.15 -4.82
C VAL A 55 10.21 13.98 -4.07
N ARG A 56 10.91 14.28 -2.99
CA ARG A 56 11.66 13.27 -2.24
C ARG A 56 10.99 12.85 -0.94
N GLU A 57 10.08 13.67 -0.42
CA GLU A 57 9.40 13.45 0.85
C GLU A 57 8.06 14.17 0.85
N THR A 58 7.05 13.54 1.45
CA THR A 58 5.69 14.11 1.46
C THR A 58 5.32 14.83 2.75
N GLY A 59 6.08 14.65 3.83
CA GLY A 59 5.66 15.11 5.15
C GLY A 59 4.54 14.23 5.73
N TRP A 60 4.13 14.52 6.96
CA TRP A 60 3.07 13.78 7.65
C TRP A 60 1.72 14.06 7.02
N HIS A 61 1.02 13.01 6.59
CA HIS A 61 -0.30 13.16 6.00
C HIS A 61 -1.06 11.83 6.06
N PRO A 62 -2.38 11.87 6.28
CA PRO A 62 -3.22 10.68 6.09
C PRO A 62 -3.45 10.47 4.59
N PRO A 63 -3.83 9.26 4.17
CA PRO A 63 -4.20 9.02 2.79
C PRO A 63 -5.54 9.70 2.47
N PRO A 64 -5.82 9.97 1.19
CA PRO A 64 -7.11 10.55 0.80
C PRO A 64 -8.27 9.60 1.08
N ARG A 65 -8.01 8.31 1.10
CA ARG A 65 -9.00 7.26 1.35
C ARG A 65 -8.28 5.94 1.62
N ARG A 66 -9.03 4.96 2.09
CA ARG A 66 -8.53 3.60 2.26
C ARG A 66 -8.23 3.01 0.89
N GLN A 67 -6.99 2.58 0.68
CA GLN A 67 -6.57 2.11 -0.64
C GLN A 67 -5.42 1.14 -0.57
N PHE A 68 -5.35 0.21 -1.52
CA PHE A 68 -4.13 -0.52 -1.76
C PHE A 68 -3.18 0.30 -2.62
N VAL A 69 -1.90 0.13 -2.34
CA VAL A 69 -0.81 0.71 -3.14
C VAL A 69 0.10 -0.42 -3.56
N VAL A 70 0.45 -0.47 -4.83
CA VAL A 70 1.43 -1.43 -5.36
C VAL A 70 2.58 -0.64 -5.96
N ILE A 71 3.77 -0.86 -5.42
CA ILE A 71 4.98 -0.17 -5.87
C ILE A 71 5.38 -0.68 -7.25
N LEU A 72 5.59 0.23 -8.19
CA LEU A 72 5.96 -0.10 -9.56
C LEU A 72 7.42 0.25 -9.87
N GLU A 73 7.89 1.40 -9.41
CA GLU A 73 9.23 1.89 -9.71
C GLU A 73 9.79 2.69 -8.53
N GLY A 74 11.07 2.51 -8.26
CA GLY A 74 11.74 3.17 -7.17
C GLY A 74 11.58 2.44 -5.84
N GLU A 75 12.34 2.88 -4.84
CA GLU A 75 12.25 2.37 -3.48
C GLU A 75 11.67 3.44 -2.58
N PHE A 76 10.69 3.06 -1.78
CA PHE A 76 10.01 3.96 -0.85
C PHE A 76 10.32 3.57 0.59
N GLU A 77 10.37 4.58 1.46
CA GLU A 77 10.36 4.37 2.89
C GLU A 77 9.12 5.06 3.45
N LEU A 78 8.35 4.33 4.24
CA LEU A 78 7.26 4.90 5.01
C LEU A 78 7.65 4.93 6.48
N GLU A 79 7.23 5.98 7.15
CA GLU A 79 7.40 6.13 8.59
C GLU A 79 6.05 6.34 9.25
N THR A 80 5.81 5.61 10.35
CA THR A 80 4.60 5.73 11.16
C THR A 80 4.92 6.49 12.45
N THR A 81 3.88 6.96 13.13
CA THR A 81 4.03 7.84 14.29
C THR A 81 4.66 7.16 15.51
N ASP A 82 4.68 5.83 15.53
CA ASP A 82 5.36 5.06 16.58
C ASP A 82 6.88 5.00 16.40
N GLY A 83 7.42 5.68 15.38
CA GLY A 83 8.85 5.76 15.12
C GLY A 83 9.40 4.65 14.25
N HIS A 84 8.56 3.72 13.78
CA HIS A 84 8.99 2.67 12.89
C HIS A 84 9.08 3.16 11.44
N LYS A 85 10.06 2.63 10.72
CA LYS A 85 10.28 2.89 9.28
C LYS A 85 10.38 1.57 8.56
N ARG A 86 9.75 1.47 7.39
CA ARG A 86 9.86 0.29 6.53
C ARG A 86 10.11 0.71 5.10
N ARG A 87 10.89 -0.12 4.40
CA ARG A 87 11.23 0.09 2.99
C ARG A 87 10.42 -0.85 2.12
N PHE A 88 10.01 -0.33 0.97
CA PHE A 88 9.19 -1.06 0.02
C PHE A 88 9.78 -0.92 -1.37
N GLN A 89 9.93 -2.04 -2.06
CA GLN A 89 10.50 -2.14 -3.40
C GLN A 89 9.42 -2.49 -4.42
N PRO A 90 9.71 -2.37 -5.72
CA PRO A 90 8.75 -2.77 -6.75
C PRO A 90 8.19 -4.15 -6.53
N GLY A 91 6.87 -4.27 -6.65
CA GLY A 91 6.13 -5.49 -6.36
C GLY A 91 5.53 -5.54 -4.96
N ALA A 92 5.95 -4.68 -4.04
CA ALA A 92 5.36 -4.64 -2.70
C ALA A 92 3.95 -4.08 -2.75
N ALA A 93 3.05 -4.71 -2.00
CA ALA A 93 1.67 -4.26 -1.84
C ALA A 93 1.45 -3.77 -0.42
N LEU A 94 0.79 -2.63 -0.28
CA LEU A 94 0.45 -2.02 1.00
C LEU A 94 -1.03 -1.69 1.04
N LEU A 95 -1.63 -1.85 2.21
CA LEU A 95 -2.96 -1.28 2.48
C LEU A 95 -2.77 -0.01 3.31
N ILE A 96 -3.09 1.12 2.74
CA ILE A 96 -2.98 2.41 3.41
C ILE A 96 -4.34 2.75 4.01
N ASP A 97 -4.41 2.73 5.33
CA ASP A 97 -5.66 2.80 6.09
C ASP A 97 -5.55 3.69 7.34
N ASP A 98 -4.50 4.49 7.45
CA ASP A 98 -4.27 5.41 8.56
C ASP A 98 -5.01 6.73 8.34
N LEU A 99 -6.33 6.64 8.28
CA LEU A 99 -7.22 7.76 7.93
C LEU A 99 -7.36 8.78 9.05
N ASP A 100 -7.18 8.36 10.29
CA ASP A 100 -7.39 9.22 11.45
C ASP A 100 -6.06 9.77 11.98
N GLY A 101 -6.00 11.07 12.24
CA GLY A 101 -4.84 11.71 12.87
C GLY A 101 -3.75 12.11 11.89
N GLN A 102 -2.48 11.89 12.29
CA GLN A 102 -1.32 12.39 11.56
C GLN A 102 -1.00 11.65 10.27
N GLY A 103 -1.40 10.39 10.16
CA GLY A 103 -1.03 9.58 9.00
C GLY A 103 0.43 9.11 9.05
N HIS A 104 1.10 9.16 7.93
CA HIS A 104 2.47 8.66 7.75
C HIS A 104 3.30 9.62 6.91
N VAL A 105 4.60 9.35 6.84
CA VAL A 105 5.52 10.05 5.93
C VAL A 105 5.97 9.06 4.86
N THR A 106 6.01 9.52 3.63
CA THR A 106 6.57 8.76 2.51
C THR A 106 7.82 9.44 2.00
N ARG A 107 8.91 8.68 1.86
CA ARG A 107 10.18 9.13 1.30
C ARG A 107 10.56 8.27 0.12
N VAL A 108 11.17 8.88 -0.87
CA VAL A 108 11.73 8.18 -2.03
C VAL A 108 13.23 8.02 -1.80
N LEU A 109 13.70 6.78 -1.79
CA LEU A 109 15.09 6.45 -1.47
C LEU A 109 15.97 6.34 -2.71
N THR A 110 15.38 6.05 -3.87
CA THR A 110 16.13 5.94 -5.13
C THR A 110 16.17 7.27 -5.86
N GLY A 111 17.18 7.46 -6.73
CA GLY A 111 17.21 8.60 -7.63
C GLY A 111 16.16 8.48 -8.72
N GLY A 112 15.76 9.61 -9.30
CA GLY A 112 14.77 9.62 -10.36
C GLY A 112 13.33 9.61 -9.86
N ALA A 113 12.41 9.41 -10.78
CA ALA A 113 10.99 9.30 -10.48
C ALA A 113 10.68 7.98 -9.78
N ALA A 114 9.63 7.97 -8.99
CA ALA A 114 9.12 6.77 -8.35
C ALA A 114 7.61 6.68 -8.59
N SER A 115 7.10 5.47 -8.75
CA SER A 115 5.69 5.32 -9.14
C SER A 115 5.03 4.14 -8.45
N PHE A 116 3.71 4.25 -8.31
CA PHE A 116 2.88 3.20 -7.75
C PHE A 116 1.46 3.24 -8.33
N LEU A 117 0.76 2.14 -8.18
CA LEU A 117 -0.68 2.08 -8.41
C LEU A 117 -1.40 2.36 -7.10
N ALA A 118 -2.40 3.22 -7.15
CA ALA A 118 -3.33 3.43 -6.05
C ALA A 118 -4.67 2.81 -6.44
N ILE A 119 -5.20 1.95 -5.57
CA ILE A 119 -6.45 1.23 -5.82
C ILE A 119 -7.40 1.53 -4.67
N PRO A 120 -8.25 2.57 -4.81
CA PRO A 120 -9.23 2.92 -3.79
C PRO A 120 -10.21 1.78 -3.54
N LEU A 121 -10.52 1.51 -2.28
CA LEU A 121 -11.46 0.49 -1.89
C LEU A 121 -12.88 1.03 -1.82
N ALA A 122 -13.85 0.12 -1.93
CA ALA A 122 -15.27 0.49 -2.03
C ALA A 122 -15.90 0.91 -0.69
N GLU A 123 -15.15 0.89 0.38
CA GLU A 123 -15.69 1.25 1.71
C GLU A 123 -14.86 2.31 2.43
#